data_1b13af0542bf2615e34bc3ed275a4b5e
#
_entry.id   1b13af0542bf2615e34bc3ed275a4b5e
#
_cell.length_a   1.000
_cell.length_b   1.000
_cell.length_c   1.000
_cell.angle_alpha   90.00
_cell.angle_beta   90.00
_cell.angle_gamma   90.00
#
_symmetry.space_group_name_H-M   'P 1'
#
loop_
_entity.id
_entity.type
_entity.pdbx_description
1 polymer ?
#
loop_
_entity_poly.entity_id
_entity_poly.type
_entity_poly.pdbx_seq_one_letter_code
_entity_poly.pdbx_strand_id
1 'polypeptide(L)'
;MRVGPREMLFSYRSNSKTRTEMTQPTVVISLDLELSWGTFDLSFDDEVRKMARWTHDIGAPRLLNHLAGNGLSATWAVVGAMMRPSLPDVSDLPQVKYPHFSKPWFGYIPKKANEFTHPEWFGASLVEMIRSAQPEQEIGFHSFSHVPFGWLGMTRERAVAEYRLCAQTARELGIPTTSFVFPRNSVAYLPELRDAGFTSFRDADEVPVQFANKKLTSIGMVWADFVGLSPRMVEPSLKEGIVSIPGSLLIRYAAGWRKYIPDSSRLRRLRKGLERVRRNGGVFHVWFHPENLYAEWPRLENVVARFLEELGELVRNGQVRCMTMGQLASKFLGNSVNRDCNSSPASAVCVDSTPERELTARF
;
A
#
# COMPACT_ATOMS: atom_id res chain seq x y z
N MET A 1 -5.88 -23.39 -52.27
CA MET A 1 -5.46 -22.09 -51.81
C MET A 1 -5.90 -21.93 -50.36
N ARG A 2 -4.97 -21.97 -49.41
CA ARG A 2 -5.24 -21.76 -47.98
C ARG A 2 -4.74 -20.35 -47.63
N VAL A 3 -5.64 -19.49 -47.17
CA VAL A 3 -5.34 -18.14 -46.73
C VAL A 3 -5.13 -18.25 -45.21
N GLY A 4 -3.93 -17.97 -44.74
CA GLY A 4 -3.59 -17.95 -43.30
C GLY A 4 -3.95 -16.61 -42.65
N PRO A 5 -4.19 -16.54 -41.35
CA PRO A 5 -4.55 -15.31 -40.67
C PRO A 5 -3.36 -14.35 -40.53
N ARG A 6 -3.57 -13.09 -40.93
CA ARG A 6 -2.65 -11.98 -40.69
C ARG A 6 -2.63 -11.64 -39.21
N GLU A 7 -1.49 -11.79 -38.57
CA GLU A 7 -1.20 -11.22 -37.24
C GLU A 7 -1.16 -9.68 -37.36
N MET A 8 -2.09 -9.01 -36.68
CA MET A 8 -2.04 -7.57 -36.47
C MET A 8 -1.08 -7.28 -35.32
N LEU A 9 0.15 -6.93 -35.66
CA LEU A 9 1.11 -6.32 -34.74
C LEU A 9 0.64 -4.92 -34.36
N PHE A 10 0.01 -4.78 -33.19
CA PHE A 10 -0.18 -3.47 -32.56
C PHE A 10 1.16 -2.98 -32.06
N SER A 11 1.81 -2.10 -32.81
CA SER A 11 2.96 -1.33 -32.34
C SER A 11 2.47 -0.31 -31.30
N TYR A 12 2.71 -0.61 -30.03
CA TYR A 12 2.55 0.35 -28.93
C TYR A 12 3.66 1.41 -29.08
N ARG A 13 3.36 2.51 -29.75
CA ARG A 13 4.24 3.69 -29.72
C ARG A 13 4.21 4.27 -28.31
N SER A 14 5.24 4.00 -27.54
CA SER A 14 5.54 4.65 -26.28
C SER A 14 5.67 6.17 -26.54
N ASN A 15 4.74 6.92 -26.01
CA ASN A 15 4.77 8.39 -26.04
C ASN A 15 5.90 8.89 -25.12
N SER A 16 7.08 9.16 -25.66
CA SER A 16 8.32 9.55 -24.96
C SER A 16 8.33 11.00 -24.44
N LYS A 17 7.19 11.71 -24.37
CA LYS A 17 7.14 13.14 -24.02
C LYS A 17 6.69 13.48 -22.58
N THR A 18 6.42 12.50 -21.70
CA THR A 18 5.95 12.77 -20.33
C THR A 18 7.00 12.53 -19.23
N ARG A 19 8.29 12.42 -19.59
CA ARG A 19 9.36 11.99 -18.65
C ARG A 19 9.99 13.11 -17.81
N THR A 20 9.46 14.34 -17.77
CA THR A 20 10.31 15.48 -17.36
C THR A 20 10.00 16.12 -15.99
N GLU A 21 8.98 15.70 -15.18
CA GLU A 21 8.68 16.43 -13.94
C GLU A 21 8.45 15.61 -12.65
N MET A 22 8.47 14.29 -12.67
CA MET A 22 8.60 13.46 -11.46
C MET A 22 10.08 13.21 -11.13
N THR A 23 10.95 14.19 -11.33
CA THR A 23 12.41 14.04 -11.26
C THR A 23 12.97 14.06 -9.84
N GLN A 24 12.18 14.35 -8.82
CA GLN A 24 12.70 14.35 -7.45
C GLN A 24 12.76 12.93 -6.91
N PRO A 25 13.94 12.45 -6.49
CA PRO A 25 14.12 11.16 -5.88
C PRO A 25 13.17 10.96 -4.70
N THR A 26 12.24 10.01 -4.81
CA THR A 26 11.22 9.77 -3.77
C THR A 26 11.24 8.31 -3.33
N VAL A 27 11.23 8.08 -2.02
CA VAL A 27 11.05 6.76 -1.42
C VAL A 27 9.70 6.72 -0.74
N VAL A 28 8.95 5.65 -0.97
CA VAL A 28 7.70 5.34 -0.28
C VAL A 28 7.89 4.06 0.50
N ILE A 29 7.40 4.04 1.74
CA ILE A 29 7.31 2.83 2.55
C ILE A 29 5.84 2.57 2.81
N SER A 30 5.34 1.37 2.47
CA SER A 30 4.01 0.93 2.88
C SER A 30 4.09 -0.39 3.62
N LEU A 31 3.32 -0.49 4.69
CA LEU A 31 3.33 -1.59 5.66
C LEU A 31 1.93 -2.19 5.70
N ASP A 32 1.83 -3.49 5.40
CA ASP A 32 0.57 -4.20 5.47
C ASP A 32 0.44 -4.76 6.89
N LEU A 33 -0.33 -4.08 7.74
CA LEU A 33 -0.55 -4.49 9.12
C LEU A 33 -1.84 -5.29 9.21
N GLU A 34 -1.68 -6.59 9.32
CA GLU A 34 -2.76 -7.56 9.11
C GLU A 34 -3.09 -8.38 10.37
N LEU A 35 -2.15 -8.60 11.27
CA LEU A 35 -2.27 -9.56 12.37
C LEU A 35 -2.76 -10.93 11.86
N SER A 36 -3.76 -11.53 12.53
CA SER A 36 -4.32 -12.80 12.06
C SER A 36 -5.15 -12.71 10.77
N TRP A 37 -5.59 -11.50 10.38
CA TRP A 37 -6.39 -11.32 9.17
C TRP A 37 -5.66 -11.70 7.88
N GLY A 38 -4.33 -11.57 7.84
CA GLY A 38 -3.53 -11.89 6.66
C GLY A 38 -3.34 -13.37 6.39
N THR A 39 -3.61 -14.23 7.38
CA THR A 39 -3.22 -15.65 7.33
C THR A 39 -4.28 -16.64 7.75
N PHE A 40 -5.36 -16.21 8.42
CA PHE A 40 -6.37 -17.14 8.98
C PHE A 40 -7.01 -18.05 7.92
N ASP A 41 -7.03 -17.63 6.70
CA ASP A 41 -7.57 -18.34 5.54
C ASP A 41 -6.61 -19.37 4.95
N LEU A 42 -5.31 -19.29 5.28
CA LEU A 42 -4.29 -20.23 4.82
C LEU A 42 -3.94 -21.25 5.91
N SER A 43 -3.67 -20.77 7.10
CA SER A 43 -3.35 -21.54 8.29
C SER A 43 -3.67 -20.69 9.51
N PHE A 44 -4.40 -21.26 10.47
CA PHE A 44 -4.68 -20.59 11.72
C PHE A 44 -4.33 -21.51 12.87
N ASP A 45 -3.05 -21.73 13.04
CA ASP A 45 -2.43 -22.51 14.09
C ASP A 45 -1.85 -21.61 15.20
N ASP A 46 -1.22 -22.25 16.19
CA ASP A 46 -0.64 -21.52 17.33
C ASP A 46 0.54 -20.63 16.93
N GLU A 47 1.29 -20.97 15.88
CA GLU A 47 2.40 -20.13 15.41
C GLU A 47 1.90 -18.85 14.74
N VAL A 48 0.82 -18.93 13.98
CA VAL A 48 0.17 -17.74 13.40
C VAL A 48 -0.36 -16.83 14.51
N ARG A 49 -0.98 -17.39 15.55
CA ARG A 49 -1.43 -16.60 16.71
C ARG A 49 -0.28 -15.94 17.46
N LYS A 50 0.82 -16.67 17.70
CA LYS A 50 2.03 -16.12 18.35
C LYS A 50 2.63 -15.01 17.50
N MET A 51 2.75 -15.20 16.19
CA MET A 51 3.24 -14.18 15.27
C MET A 51 2.39 -12.91 15.32
N ALA A 52 1.07 -13.05 15.25
CA ALA A 52 0.15 -11.91 15.30
C ALA A 52 0.24 -11.17 16.64
N ARG A 53 0.26 -11.88 17.78
CA ARG A 53 0.47 -11.27 19.10
C ARG A 53 1.83 -10.60 19.24
N TRP A 54 2.90 -11.24 18.78
CA TRP A 54 4.22 -10.64 18.77
C TRP A 54 4.24 -9.36 17.91
N THR A 55 3.58 -9.37 16.76
CA THR A 55 3.46 -8.20 15.91
C THR A 55 2.72 -7.06 16.61
N HIS A 56 1.62 -7.38 17.29
CA HIS A 56 0.86 -6.41 18.08
C HIS A 56 1.71 -5.82 19.22
N ASP A 57 2.33 -6.68 20.05
CA ASP A 57 2.96 -6.26 21.30
C ASP A 57 4.38 -5.72 21.09
N ILE A 58 5.09 -6.17 20.06
CA ILE A 58 6.52 -5.93 19.89
C ILE A 58 6.86 -5.42 18.47
N GLY A 59 6.44 -6.14 17.42
CA GLY A 59 6.96 -5.92 16.07
C GLY A 59 6.57 -4.56 15.50
N ALA A 60 5.29 -4.21 15.52
CA ALA A 60 4.79 -2.93 15.02
C ALA A 60 5.29 -1.74 15.87
N PRO A 61 5.26 -1.78 17.23
CA PRO A 61 5.84 -0.73 18.05
C PRO A 61 7.34 -0.49 17.78
N ARG A 62 8.14 -1.54 17.65
CA ARG A 62 9.58 -1.41 17.36
C ARG A 62 9.81 -0.81 15.96
N LEU A 63 9.06 -1.24 14.96
CA LEU A 63 9.16 -0.69 13.61
C LEU A 63 8.78 0.80 13.59
N LEU A 64 7.74 1.19 14.32
CA LEU A 64 7.36 2.58 14.49
C LEU A 64 8.49 3.42 15.13
N ASN A 65 9.15 2.86 16.16
CA ASN A 65 10.31 3.49 16.79
C ASN A 65 11.48 3.66 15.81
N HIS A 66 11.76 2.67 14.94
CA HIS A 66 12.78 2.81 13.90
C HIS A 66 12.44 3.91 12.89
N LEU A 67 11.18 4.01 12.45
CA LEU A 67 10.73 5.08 11.57
C LEU A 67 10.88 6.45 12.24
N ALA A 68 10.37 6.60 13.47
CA ALA A 68 10.42 7.83 14.23
C ALA A 68 11.87 8.28 14.50
N GLY A 69 12.73 7.36 14.96
CA GLY A 69 14.14 7.65 15.25
C GLY A 69 14.94 8.11 14.02
N ASN A 70 14.49 7.77 12.82
CA ASN A 70 15.12 8.20 11.57
C ASN A 70 14.40 9.35 10.87
N GLY A 71 13.33 9.90 11.46
CA GLY A 71 12.55 11.00 10.90
C GLY A 71 11.78 10.62 9.63
N LEU A 72 11.28 9.38 9.57
CA LEU A 72 10.64 8.81 8.39
C LEU A 72 9.15 8.59 8.61
N SER A 73 8.36 8.90 7.59
CA SER A 73 6.92 8.57 7.52
C SER A 73 6.70 7.36 6.62
N ALA A 74 5.73 6.54 6.98
CA ALA A 74 5.27 5.39 6.20
C ALA A 74 3.74 5.38 6.10
N THR A 75 3.20 4.67 5.11
CA THR A 75 1.78 4.33 5.03
C THR A 75 1.55 2.98 5.69
N TRP A 76 0.78 2.95 6.75
CA TRP A 76 0.35 1.74 7.43
C TRP A 76 -1.01 1.33 6.88
N ALA A 77 -1.03 0.36 5.98
CA ALA A 77 -2.25 -0.21 5.43
C ALA A 77 -2.81 -1.22 6.43
N VAL A 78 -3.86 -0.82 7.13
CA VAL A 78 -4.43 -1.56 8.26
C VAL A 78 -5.76 -2.18 7.86
N VAL A 79 -6.02 -3.42 8.27
CA VAL A 79 -7.32 -4.07 8.09
C VAL A 79 -8.39 -3.31 8.88
N GLY A 80 -9.45 -2.86 8.24
CA GLY A 80 -10.45 -1.96 8.86
C GLY A 80 -11.13 -2.53 10.10
N ALA A 81 -11.43 -3.83 10.10
CA ALA A 81 -11.99 -4.51 11.27
C ALA A 81 -11.01 -4.54 12.45
N MET A 82 -9.69 -4.62 12.18
CA MET A 82 -8.65 -4.59 13.19
C MET A 82 -8.53 -3.23 13.89
N MET A 83 -8.87 -2.15 13.21
CA MET A 83 -8.83 -0.78 13.76
C MET A 83 -9.85 -0.55 14.88
N ARG A 84 -10.75 -1.49 15.10
CA ARG A 84 -11.84 -1.42 16.08
C ARG A 84 -11.50 -2.24 17.32
N PRO A 85 -12.05 -1.90 18.50
CA PRO A 85 -11.83 -2.71 19.70
C PRO A 85 -12.52 -4.09 19.62
N SER A 86 -13.50 -4.26 18.74
CA SER A 86 -14.21 -5.52 18.49
C SER A 86 -14.86 -5.50 17.09
N LEU A 87 -15.23 -6.69 16.60
CA LEU A 87 -15.93 -6.81 15.32
C LEU A 87 -17.35 -6.19 15.43
N PRO A 88 -17.72 -5.28 14.52
CA PRO A 88 -19.10 -4.80 14.43
C PRO A 88 -20.05 -5.91 13.95
N ASP A 89 -21.35 -5.65 13.96
CA ASP A 89 -22.30 -6.55 13.31
C ASP A 89 -22.01 -6.60 11.80
N VAL A 90 -21.76 -7.81 11.32
CA VAL A 90 -21.45 -8.11 9.92
C VAL A 90 -22.44 -9.09 9.29
N SER A 91 -23.59 -9.32 9.96
CA SER A 91 -24.61 -10.26 9.51
C SER A 91 -25.20 -9.90 8.16
N ASP A 92 -25.33 -8.60 7.86
CA ASP A 92 -25.89 -8.07 6.61
C ASP A 92 -24.87 -7.99 5.46
N LEU A 93 -23.61 -8.35 5.69
CA LEU A 93 -22.62 -8.35 4.61
C LEU A 93 -22.89 -9.47 3.61
N PRO A 94 -22.91 -9.18 2.30
CA PRO A 94 -22.99 -10.19 1.27
C PRO A 94 -21.91 -11.25 1.47
N GLN A 95 -22.31 -12.52 1.50
CA GLN A 95 -21.39 -13.62 1.78
C GLN A 95 -20.40 -13.82 0.64
N VAL A 96 -19.13 -14.03 0.99
CA VAL A 96 -18.10 -14.41 0.04
C VAL A 96 -18.02 -15.93 0.00
N LYS A 97 -18.17 -16.51 -1.20
CA LYS A 97 -18.13 -17.96 -1.41
C LYS A 97 -16.81 -18.35 -2.08
N TYR A 98 -15.72 -18.32 -1.34
CA TYR A 98 -14.47 -18.85 -1.86
C TYR A 98 -14.49 -20.39 -1.80
N PRO A 99 -14.15 -21.08 -2.90
CA PRO A 99 -14.30 -22.54 -3.00
C PRO A 99 -13.49 -23.35 -1.98
N HIS A 100 -12.47 -22.74 -1.39
CA HIS A 100 -11.51 -23.41 -0.50
C HIS A 100 -11.84 -23.27 0.99
N PHE A 101 -12.90 -22.54 1.37
CA PHE A 101 -13.23 -22.32 2.78
C PHE A 101 -14.39 -23.19 3.24
N SER A 102 -14.16 -23.87 4.36
CA SER A 102 -15.18 -24.73 5.02
C SER A 102 -16.12 -23.93 5.94
N LYS A 103 -15.79 -22.69 6.25
CA LYS A 103 -16.57 -21.80 7.14
C LYS A 103 -16.87 -20.47 6.44
N PRO A 104 -17.92 -19.75 6.83
CA PRO A 104 -18.12 -18.36 6.45
C PRO A 104 -16.89 -17.52 6.81
N TRP A 105 -16.63 -16.44 6.05
CA TRP A 105 -15.43 -15.62 6.18
C TRP A 105 -15.14 -15.18 7.63
N PHE A 106 -16.15 -14.71 8.36
CA PHE A 106 -16.01 -14.30 9.76
C PHE A 106 -16.12 -15.45 10.77
N GLY A 107 -16.39 -16.67 10.31
CA GLY A 107 -16.54 -17.86 11.16
C GLY A 107 -15.24 -18.36 11.82
N TYR A 108 -14.12 -17.75 11.48
CA TYR A 108 -12.81 -18.02 12.07
C TYR A 108 -12.51 -17.14 13.29
N ILE A 109 -13.21 -16.01 13.42
CA ILE A 109 -13.02 -15.07 14.51
C ILE A 109 -13.77 -15.59 15.74
N PRO A 110 -13.15 -15.64 16.93
CA PRO A 110 -13.83 -16.09 18.15
C PRO A 110 -15.03 -15.20 18.46
N LYS A 111 -16.15 -15.82 18.89
CA LYS A 111 -17.33 -15.08 19.32
C LYS A 111 -16.98 -14.15 20.50
N LYS A 112 -17.47 -12.91 20.44
CA LYS A 112 -17.20 -11.86 21.44
C LYS A 112 -15.72 -11.50 21.58
N ALA A 113 -14.87 -11.80 20.57
CA ALA A 113 -13.48 -11.37 20.55
C ALA A 113 -13.39 -9.84 20.56
N ASN A 114 -12.43 -9.34 21.33
CA ASN A 114 -12.07 -7.93 21.39
C ASN A 114 -10.55 -7.82 21.59
N GLU A 115 -10.00 -6.63 21.48
CA GLU A 115 -8.55 -6.40 21.56
C GLU A 115 -7.96 -6.88 22.91
N PHE A 116 -8.69 -6.73 24.00
CA PHE A 116 -8.22 -7.15 25.31
C PHE A 116 -8.08 -8.69 25.41
N THR A 117 -9.02 -9.43 24.83
CA THR A 117 -9.04 -10.91 24.89
C THR A 117 -8.31 -11.57 23.72
N HIS A 118 -8.26 -10.90 22.57
CA HIS A 118 -7.73 -11.43 21.30
C HIS A 118 -6.94 -10.36 20.54
N PRO A 119 -5.81 -9.87 21.09
CA PRO A 119 -4.98 -8.86 20.42
C PRO A 119 -4.40 -9.34 19.09
N GLU A 120 -4.43 -10.64 18.83
CA GLU A 120 -4.09 -11.19 17.52
C GLU A 120 -5.10 -10.89 16.41
N TRP A 121 -6.28 -10.36 16.74
CA TRP A 121 -7.32 -9.96 15.77
C TRP A 121 -7.61 -8.46 15.75
N PHE A 122 -7.35 -7.76 16.84
CA PHE A 122 -7.71 -6.36 17.02
C PHE A 122 -6.49 -5.56 17.48
N GLY A 123 -6.41 -4.32 17.06
CA GLY A 123 -5.27 -3.44 17.33
C GLY A 123 -5.67 -1.97 17.30
N ALA A 124 -6.80 -1.61 17.92
CA ALA A 124 -7.22 -0.22 18.05
C ALA A 124 -6.15 0.61 18.78
N SER A 125 -5.49 0.03 19.81
CA SER A 125 -4.38 0.66 20.51
C SER A 125 -3.14 0.86 19.63
N LEU A 126 -2.84 -0.05 18.71
CA LEU A 126 -1.78 0.11 17.71
C LEU A 126 -2.09 1.26 16.75
N VAL A 127 -3.32 1.37 16.30
CA VAL A 127 -3.76 2.47 15.43
C VAL A 127 -3.56 3.81 16.12
N GLU A 128 -3.92 3.91 17.40
CA GLU A 128 -3.71 5.14 18.18
C GLU A 128 -2.22 5.44 18.38
N MET A 129 -1.40 4.43 18.62
CA MET A 129 0.05 4.58 18.72
C MET A 129 0.65 5.10 17.40
N ILE A 130 0.22 4.56 16.25
CA ILE A 130 0.67 4.99 14.92
C ILE A 130 0.25 6.44 14.66
N ARG A 131 -0.99 6.81 15.00
CA ARG A 131 -1.52 8.17 14.83
C ARG A 131 -0.79 9.20 15.68
N SER A 132 -0.36 8.82 16.87
CA SER A 132 0.34 9.70 17.82
C SER A 132 1.82 9.88 17.51
N ALA A 133 2.36 9.09 16.56
CA ALA A 133 3.79 9.08 16.27
C ALA A 133 4.25 10.34 15.54
N GLN A 134 5.51 10.71 15.79
CA GLN A 134 6.20 11.77 15.06
C GLN A 134 7.49 11.23 14.42
N PRO A 135 7.74 11.53 13.14
CA PRO A 135 6.85 12.29 12.23
C PRO A 135 5.52 11.57 11.99
N GLU A 136 4.52 12.34 11.55
CA GLU A 136 3.18 11.83 11.25
C GLU A 136 3.24 10.63 10.31
N GLN A 137 2.54 9.55 10.69
CA GLN A 137 2.38 8.35 9.90
C GLN A 137 1.01 8.37 9.20
N GLU A 138 0.93 7.84 8.00
CA GLU A 138 -0.35 7.67 7.31
C GLU A 138 -0.99 6.33 7.68
N ILE A 139 -2.26 6.35 8.05
CA ILE A 139 -3.09 5.15 8.11
C ILE A 139 -3.86 5.04 6.80
N GLY A 140 -3.54 4.01 6.02
CA GLY A 140 -4.30 3.55 4.88
C GLY A 140 -5.15 2.33 5.24
N PHE A 141 -5.94 1.85 4.29
CA PHE A 141 -6.81 0.70 4.49
C PHE A 141 -6.32 -0.52 3.71
N HIS A 142 -6.39 -1.69 4.36
CA HIS A 142 -6.12 -3.00 3.76
C HIS A 142 -7.40 -3.83 3.66
N SER A 143 -8.45 -3.28 3.01
CA SER A 143 -9.87 -3.63 3.07
C SER A 143 -10.43 -3.62 4.50
N PHE A 144 -11.72 -3.90 4.64
CA PHE A 144 -12.34 -4.00 5.96
C PHE A 144 -12.05 -5.35 6.62
N SER A 145 -12.16 -6.45 5.88
CA SER A 145 -12.02 -7.81 6.42
C SER A 145 -10.98 -8.67 5.72
N HIS A 146 -10.02 -8.06 5.04
CA HIS A 146 -8.94 -8.73 4.32
C HIS A 146 -9.40 -9.67 3.20
N VAL A 147 -10.54 -9.39 2.55
CA VAL A 147 -11.02 -10.19 1.41
C VAL A 147 -10.22 -9.92 0.14
N PRO A 148 -9.79 -10.95 -0.62
CA PRO A 148 -9.15 -10.78 -1.92
C PRO A 148 -10.16 -10.40 -3.00
N PHE A 149 -10.09 -9.18 -3.52
CA PHE A 149 -11.10 -8.60 -4.42
C PHE A 149 -11.17 -9.24 -5.81
N GLY A 150 -10.06 -9.68 -6.37
CA GLY A 150 -10.01 -10.30 -7.70
C GLY A 150 -10.19 -11.82 -7.71
N TRP A 151 -10.57 -12.44 -6.59
CA TRP A 151 -10.76 -13.89 -6.53
C TRP A 151 -12.16 -14.31 -6.96
N LEU A 152 -12.24 -15.52 -7.51
CA LEU A 152 -13.53 -16.16 -7.84
C LEU A 152 -14.38 -16.29 -6.58
N GLY A 153 -15.61 -15.79 -6.62
CA GLY A 153 -16.53 -15.74 -5.48
C GLY A 153 -16.67 -14.36 -4.84
N MET A 154 -15.84 -13.39 -5.20
CA MET A 154 -16.04 -11.98 -4.87
C MET A 154 -17.15 -11.40 -5.77
N THR A 155 -18.02 -10.58 -5.22
CA THR A 155 -19.05 -9.87 -5.97
C THR A 155 -18.90 -8.36 -5.83
N ARG A 156 -19.50 -7.61 -6.75
CA ARG A 156 -19.49 -6.15 -6.72
C ARG A 156 -20.17 -5.62 -5.44
N GLU A 157 -21.29 -6.21 -5.05
CA GLU A 157 -22.04 -5.83 -3.85
C GLU A 157 -21.20 -6.02 -2.60
N ARG A 158 -20.42 -7.11 -2.53
CA ARG A 158 -19.48 -7.33 -1.42
C ARG A 158 -18.35 -6.32 -1.45
N ALA A 159 -17.78 -6.01 -2.62
CA ALA A 159 -16.72 -5.01 -2.75
C ALA A 159 -17.20 -3.63 -2.27
N VAL A 160 -18.38 -3.19 -2.70
CA VAL A 160 -19.00 -1.95 -2.23
C VAL A 160 -19.21 -1.95 -0.72
N ALA A 161 -19.67 -3.08 -0.15
CA ALA A 161 -19.86 -3.20 1.29
C ALA A 161 -18.53 -3.09 2.08
N GLU A 162 -17.45 -3.74 1.59
CA GLU A 162 -16.11 -3.64 2.17
C GLU A 162 -15.60 -2.19 2.16
N TYR A 163 -15.70 -1.50 1.01
CA TYR A 163 -15.27 -0.10 0.89
C TYR A 163 -16.11 0.85 1.76
N ARG A 164 -17.42 0.64 1.82
CA ARG A 164 -18.32 1.41 2.71
C ARG A 164 -17.94 1.26 4.18
N LEU A 165 -17.62 0.05 4.62
CA LEU A 165 -17.17 -0.20 6.00
C LEU A 165 -15.80 0.43 6.28
N CYS A 166 -14.87 0.42 5.32
CA CYS A 166 -13.62 1.17 5.44
C CYS A 166 -13.89 2.67 5.60
N ALA A 167 -14.70 3.26 4.73
CA ALA A 167 -15.04 4.68 4.79
C ALA A 167 -15.82 5.05 6.07
N GLN A 168 -16.67 4.16 6.57
CA GLN A 168 -17.34 4.34 7.85
C GLN A 168 -16.34 4.33 9.01
N THR A 169 -15.45 3.33 9.06
CA THR A 169 -14.39 3.24 10.07
C THR A 169 -13.48 4.47 10.03
N ALA A 170 -13.13 4.94 8.83
CA ALA A 170 -12.35 6.16 8.64
C ALA A 170 -13.03 7.38 9.28
N ARG A 171 -14.33 7.57 9.02
CA ARG A 171 -15.11 8.68 9.63
C ARG A 171 -15.19 8.59 11.15
N GLU A 172 -15.45 7.38 11.68
CA GLU A 172 -15.56 7.14 13.12
C GLU A 172 -14.25 7.43 13.86
N LEU A 173 -13.12 7.13 13.22
CA LEU A 173 -11.79 7.35 13.79
C LEU A 173 -11.17 8.70 13.38
N GLY A 174 -11.81 9.50 12.52
CA GLY A 174 -11.24 10.74 12.00
C GLY A 174 -9.99 10.52 11.13
N ILE A 175 -9.94 9.42 10.38
CA ILE A 175 -8.84 9.06 9.48
C ILE A 175 -9.25 9.41 8.04
N PRO A 176 -8.38 10.06 7.23
CA PRO A 176 -8.67 10.32 5.83
C PRO A 176 -8.75 9.02 5.00
N THR A 177 -9.68 8.94 4.04
CA THR A 177 -9.74 7.86 3.05
C THR A 177 -8.78 8.15 1.89
N THR A 178 -7.46 8.12 2.12
CA THR A 178 -6.47 8.44 1.09
C THR A 178 -5.94 7.20 0.39
N SER A 179 -5.32 6.28 1.11
CA SER A 179 -4.60 5.16 0.54
C SER A 179 -5.28 3.83 0.81
N PHE A 180 -5.36 3.01 -0.23
CA PHE A 180 -5.89 1.65 -0.16
C PHE A 180 -4.84 0.64 -0.66
N VAL A 181 -4.71 -0.47 0.04
CA VAL A 181 -3.87 -1.60 -0.37
C VAL A 181 -4.75 -2.84 -0.49
N PHE A 182 -4.70 -3.46 -1.65
CA PHE A 182 -5.53 -4.63 -1.91
C PHE A 182 -4.95 -5.88 -1.25
N PRO A 183 -5.72 -6.61 -0.44
CA PRO A 183 -5.31 -7.91 0.09
C PRO A 183 -4.79 -8.82 -1.01
N ARG A 184 -3.65 -9.45 -0.78
CA ARG A 184 -2.96 -10.33 -1.74
C ARG A 184 -2.65 -9.68 -3.10
N ASN A 185 -2.51 -8.35 -3.13
CA ASN A 185 -2.35 -7.57 -4.37
C ASN A 185 -3.41 -7.89 -5.44
N SER A 186 -4.62 -8.26 -5.00
CA SER A 186 -5.73 -8.69 -5.86
C SER A 186 -6.61 -7.51 -6.23
N VAL A 187 -6.12 -6.66 -7.14
CA VAL A 187 -6.75 -5.39 -7.55
C VAL A 187 -8.00 -5.66 -8.37
N ALA A 188 -9.14 -5.12 -7.94
CA ALA A 188 -10.42 -5.15 -8.67
C ALA A 188 -11.36 -4.07 -8.13
N TYR A 189 -12.43 -3.74 -8.87
CA TYR A 189 -13.50 -2.80 -8.47
C TYR A 189 -12.97 -1.39 -8.15
N LEU A 190 -12.08 -0.86 -8.99
CA LEU A 190 -11.48 0.47 -8.80
C LEU A 190 -12.50 1.62 -8.86
N PRO A 191 -13.51 1.62 -9.77
CA PRO A 191 -14.54 2.64 -9.75
C PRO A 191 -15.27 2.73 -8.41
N GLU A 192 -15.61 1.58 -7.79
CA GLU A 192 -16.28 1.51 -6.50
C GLU A 192 -15.37 1.98 -5.35
N LEU A 193 -14.06 1.75 -5.46
CA LEU A 193 -13.07 2.26 -4.50
C LEU A 193 -13.00 3.80 -4.56
N ARG A 194 -12.96 4.37 -5.77
CA ARG A 194 -13.03 5.81 -5.98
C ARG A 194 -14.31 6.42 -5.40
N ASP A 195 -15.45 5.79 -5.70
CA ASP A 195 -16.76 6.27 -5.25
C ASP A 195 -16.91 6.20 -3.72
N ALA A 196 -16.12 5.35 -3.06
CA ALA A 196 -15.99 5.32 -1.60
C ALA A 196 -15.06 6.42 -1.02
N GLY A 197 -14.42 7.23 -1.89
CA GLY A 197 -13.61 8.39 -1.52
C GLY A 197 -12.12 8.13 -1.42
N PHE A 198 -11.62 6.96 -1.81
CA PHE A 198 -10.18 6.69 -1.84
C PHE A 198 -9.51 7.38 -3.04
N THR A 199 -8.32 7.95 -2.83
CA THR A 199 -7.60 8.72 -3.84
C THR A 199 -6.40 8.00 -4.42
N SER A 200 -5.86 7.00 -3.74
CA SER A 200 -4.73 6.20 -4.21
C SER A 200 -4.82 4.74 -3.79
N PHE A 201 -4.13 3.90 -4.54
CA PHE A 201 -3.97 2.49 -4.18
C PHE A 201 -2.57 1.97 -4.54
N ARG A 202 -2.11 0.95 -3.79
CA ARG A 202 -0.93 0.20 -4.19
C ARG A 202 -1.31 -0.80 -5.27
N ASP A 203 -0.64 -0.67 -6.41
CA ASP A 203 -0.81 -1.57 -7.55
C ASP A 203 0.21 -2.72 -7.51
N ALA A 204 0.08 -3.63 -8.47
CA ALA A 204 0.99 -4.76 -8.61
C ALA A 204 2.45 -4.30 -8.73
N ASP A 205 3.36 -5.10 -8.15
CA ASP A 205 4.79 -4.82 -8.18
C ASP A 205 5.35 -4.80 -9.61
N GLU A 206 6.17 -3.80 -9.90
CA GLU A 206 7.06 -3.83 -11.05
C GLU A 206 8.29 -4.69 -10.75
N VAL A 207 8.18 -5.98 -11.08
CA VAL A 207 9.23 -6.95 -10.80
C VAL A 207 10.34 -6.91 -11.87
N PRO A 208 11.62 -7.04 -11.46
CA PRO A 208 12.74 -7.06 -12.41
C PRO A 208 12.76 -8.33 -13.29
N VAL A 209 12.12 -9.40 -12.82
CA VAL A 209 12.04 -10.70 -13.51
C VAL A 209 10.58 -11.12 -13.58
N GLN A 210 10.03 -11.19 -14.78
CA GLN A 210 8.64 -11.57 -15.01
C GLN A 210 8.56 -12.67 -16.06
N PHE A 211 7.84 -13.75 -15.74
CA PHE A 211 7.54 -14.85 -16.63
C PHE A 211 6.02 -14.97 -16.81
N ALA A 212 5.57 -15.58 -17.88
CA ALA A 212 4.16 -15.90 -18.10
C ALA A 212 3.60 -16.79 -16.98
N ASN A 213 4.42 -17.67 -16.41
CA ASN A 213 4.07 -18.51 -15.28
C ASN A 213 4.37 -17.82 -13.95
N LYS A 214 3.33 -17.56 -13.13
CA LYS A 214 3.45 -16.90 -11.81
C LYS A 214 4.41 -17.64 -10.85
N LYS A 215 4.47 -18.98 -10.89
CA LYS A 215 5.41 -19.76 -10.05
C LYS A 215 6.84 -19.48 -10.44
N LEU A 216 7.15 -19.43 -11.74
CA LEU A 216 8.50 -19.10 -12.23
C LEU A 216 8.88 -17.67 -11.88
N THR A 217 7.95 -16.71 -11.97
CA THR A 217 8.17 -15.33 -11.52
C THR A 217 8.52 -15.30 -10.03
N SER A 218 7.78 -16.02 -9.19
CA SER A 218 8.06 -16.12 -7.76
C SER A 218 9.46 -16.70 -7.47
N ILE A 219 9.87 -17.76 -8.17
CA ILE A 219 11.21 -18.35 -8.05
C ILE A 219 12.27 -17.35 -8.50
N GLY A 220 12.07 -16.70 -9.64
CA GLY A 220 12.98 -15.68 -10.18
C GLY A 220 13.14 -14.49 -9.21
N MET A 221 12.08 -14.10 -8.52
CA MET A 221 12.13 -13.02 -7.53
C MET A 221 12.92 -13.43 -6.27
N VAL A 222 12.81 -14.67 -5.81
CA VAL A 222 13.63 -15.15 -4.69
C VAL A 222 15.10 -15.24 -5.12
N TRP A 223 15.37 -15.67 -6.35
CA TRP A 223 16.72 -15.65 -6.91
C TRP A 223 17.27 -14.21 -6.99
N ALA A 224 16.42 -13.25 -7.37
CA ALA A 224 16.78 -11.83 -7.34
C ALA A 224 17.19 -11.34 -5.94
N ASP A 225 16.53 -11.85 -4.88
CA ASP A 225 16.91 -11.58 -3.49
C ASP A 225 18.28 -12.19 -3.14
N PHE A 226 18.58 -13.42 -3.60
CA PHE A 226 19.88 -14.06 -3.39
C PHE A 226 21.04 -13.28 -4.00
N VAL A 227 20.92 -12.86 -5.26
CA VAL A 227 21.99 -12.15 -5.97
C VAL A 227 22.00 -10.65 -5.70
N GLY A 228 21.01 -10.15 -4.95
CA GLY A 228 20.88 -8.72 -4.69
C GLY A 228 20.62 -7.92 -5.97
N LEU A 229 19.69 -8.39 -6.83
CA LEU A 229 19.34 -7.73 -8.09
C LEU A 229 18.67 -6.38 -7.82
N SER A 230 19.05 -5.35 -8.57
CA SER A 230 18.50 -4.00 -8.40
C SER A 230 16.97 -3.99 -8.65
N PRO A 231 16.17 -3.38 -7.75
CA PRO A 231 14.74 -3.20 -7.99
C PRO A 231 14.48 -2.19 -9.12
N ARG A 232 13.29 -2.23 -9.70
CA ARG A 232 12.83 -1.20 -10.64
C ARG A 232 12.32 0.02 -9.87
N MET A 233 12.49 1.20 -10.47
CA MET A 233 11.77 2.39 -10.03
C MET A 233 10.39 2.37 -10.67
N VAL A 234 9.42 2.93 -9.96
CA VAL A 234 8.03 3.00 -10.41
C VAL A 234 7.62 4.45 -10.62
N GLU A 235 6.54 4.64 -11.36
CA GLU A 235 5.95 5.96 -11.58
C GLU A 235 4.45 5.86 -11.26
N PRO A 236 3.90 6.79 -10.48
CA PRO A 236 2.45 6.87 -10.28
C PRO A 236 1.74 7.13 -11.60
N SER A 237 0.56 6.58 -11.74
CA SER A 237 -0.31 6.79 -12.90
C SER A 237 -1.77 6.88 -12.48
N LEU A 238 -2.62 7.43 -13.33
CA LEU A 238 -4.06 7.48 -13.06
C LEU A 238 -4.73 6.24 -13.66
N LYS A 239 -5.48 5.48 -12.86
CA LYS A 239 -6.29 4.34 -13.27
C LYS A 239 -7.71 4.51 -12.73
N GLU A 240 -8.70 4.54 -13.59
CA GLU A 240 -10.12 4.72 -13.22
C GLU A 240 -10.37 5.94 -12.28
N GLY A 241 -9.56 7.00 -12.44
CA GLY A 241 -9.67 8.20 -11.63
C GLY A 241 -8.98 8.15 -10.26
N ILE A 242 -8.25 7.07 -9.96
CA ILE A 242 -7.47 6.89 -8.72
C ILE A 242 -5.98 6.81 -9.05
N VAL A 243 -5.12 7.32 -8.16
CA VAL A 243 -3.67 7.24 -8.32
C VAL A 243 -3.16 5.83 -8.02
N SER A 244 -2.66 5.17 -9.04
CA SER A 244 -1.98 3.87 -8.96
C SER A 244 -0.51 4.09 -8.59
N ILE A 245 -0.04 3.46 -7.52
CA ILE A 245 1.35 3.52 -7.04
C ILE A 245 1.88 2.08 -6.96
N PRO A 246 2.56 1.56 -8.00
CA PRO A 246 3.09 0.21 -7.97
C PRO A 246 4.16 0.00 -6.88
N GLY A 247 4.34 -1.24 -6.43
CA GLY A 247 5.46 -1.62 -5.57
C GLY A 247 6.75 -1.81 -6.37
N SER A 248 7.90 -1.46 -5.79
CA SER A 248 9.23 -1.73 -6.35
C SER A 248 9.89 -2.94 -5.71
N LEU A 249 9.69 -3.13 -4.41
CA LEU A 249 10.37 -4.16 -3.64
C LEU A 249 9.55 -4.61 -2.43
N LEU A 250 9.22 -5.90 -2.40
CA LEU A 250 8.72 -6.59 -1.21
C LEU A 250 9.89 -7.11 -0.37
N ILE A 251 9.97 -6.72 0.90
CA ILE A 251 10.83 -7.40 1.88
C ILE A 251 10.10 -8.66 2.33
N ARG A 252 10.56 -9.81 1.82
CA ARG A 252 9.88 -11.08 2.01
C ARG A 252 10.16 -11.72 3.36
N TYR A 253 9.14 -12.35 3.87
CA TYR A 253 9.20 -13.25 5.03
C TYR A 253 10.32 -14.30 4.89
N ALA A 254 11.14 -14.45 5.92
CA ALA A 254 12.31 -15.32 5.93
C ALA A 254 11.99 -16.72 6.49
N ALA A 255 11.06 -17.44 5.83
CA ALA A 255 10.71 -18.82 6.18
C ALA A 255 11.06 -19.82 5.08
N GLY A 256 11.09 -21.10 5.43
CA GLY A 256 11.49 -22.18 4.54
C GLY A 256 12.90 -21.94 3.99
N TRP A 257 13.09 -22.14 2.71
CA TRP A 257 14.40 -21.93 2.07
C TRP A 257 14.80 -20.45 1.93
N ARG A 258 13.86 -19.48 2.07
CA ARG A 258 14.17 -18.05 2.08
C ARG A 258 14.99 -17.62 3.31
N LYS A 259 15.01 -18.40 4.38
CA LYS A 259 15.89 -18.16 5.55
C LYS A 259 17.37 -18.20 5.19
N TYR A 260 17.73 -18.88 4.11
CA TYR A 260 19.11 -18.98 3.64
C TYR A 260 19.56 -17.80 2.77
N ILE A 261 18.67 -16.85 2.45
CA ILE A 261 19.06 -15.63 1.73
C ILE A 261 19.93 -14.79 2.67
N PRO A 262 21.18 -14.46 2.27
CA PRO A 262 22.07 -13.67 3.13
C PRO A 262 21.51 -12.28 3.40
N ASP A 263 21.63 -11.80 4.63
CA ASP A 263 21.20 -10.43 5.00
C ASP A 263 21.93 -9.36 4.21
N SER A 264 23.23 -9.62 3.91
CA SER A 264 24.01 -8.75 3.02
C SER A 264 23.42 -8.64 1.61
N SER A 265 22.81 -9.69 1.07
CA SER A 265 22.10 -9.65 -0.22
C SER A 265 20.81 -8.87 -0.14
N ARG A 266 20.02 -9.06 0.94
CA ARG A 266 18.80 -8.29 1.21
C ARG A 266 19.10 -6.79 1.31
N LEU A 267 20.08 -6.44 2.15
CA LEU A 267 20.50 -5.05 2.34
C LEU A 267 21.12 -4.46 1.06
N ARG A 268 21.94 -5.22 0.35
CA ARG A 268 22.48 -4.79 -0.95
C ARG A 268 21.38 -4.45 -1.95
N ARG A 269 20.28 -5.19 -1.97
CA ARG A 269 19.15 -4.93 -2.84
C ARG A 269 18.43 -3.64 -2.49
N LEU A 270 18.21 -3.39 -1.21
CA LEU A 270 17.64 -2.13 -0.69
C LEU A 270 18.55 -0.93 -1.03
N ARG A 271 19.86 -1.05 -0.78
CA ARG A 271 20.86 -0.02 -1.13
C ARG A 271 20.90 0.29 -2.62
N LYS A 272 20.83 -0.72 -3.48
CA LYS A 272 20.72 -0.52 -4.93
C LYS A 272 19.45 0.24 -5.32
N GLY A 273 18.35 0.03 -4.60
CA GLY A 273 17.12 0.79 -4.77
C GLY A 273 17.31 2.26 -4.41
N LEU A 274 17.87 2.54 -3.23
CA LEU A 274 18.19 3.90 -2.78
C LEU A 274 19.13 4.62 -3.75
N GLU A 275 20.21 3.96 -4.15
CA GLU A 275 21.17 4.55 -5.09
C GLU A 275 20.54 4.81 -6.46
N ARG A 276 19.69 3.90 -6.94
CA ARG A 276 19.05 4.07 -8.24
C ARG A 276 18.04 5.22 -8.23
N VAL A 277 17.21 5.35 -7.19
CA VAL A 277 16.29 6.48 -7.08
C VAL A 277 17.02 7.80 -6.92
N ARG A 278 18.09 7.83 -6.11
CA ARG A 278 18.92 9.02 -5.90
C ARG A 278 19.54 9.52 -7.20
N ARG A 279 20.06 8.62 -8.06
CA ARG A 279 20.71 8.98 -9.33
C ARG A 279 19.73 9.31 -10.45
N ASN A 280 18.66 8.56 -10.56
CA ASN A 280 17.78 8.58 -11.73
C ASN A 280 16.45 9.29 -11.48
N GLY A 281 16.12 9.63 -10.23
CA GLY A 281 14.78 10.10 -9.85
C GLY A 281 13.74 8.97 -9.88
N GLY A 282 12.47 9.35 -9.88
CA GLY A 282 11.34 8.44 -9.80
C GLY A 282 11.01 8.01 -8.38
N VAL A 283 10.27 6.92 -8.24
CA VAL A 283 9.80 6.41 -6.94
C VAL A 283 10.39 5.03 -6.66
N PHE A 284 10.99 4.87 -5.49
CA PHE A 284 11.36 3.59 -4.91
C PHE A 284 10.35 3.22 -3.83
N HIS A 285 9.39 2.35 -4.15
CA HIS A 285 8.33 1.93 -3.23
C HIS A 285 8.68 0.59 -2.60
N VAL A 286 9.10 0.62 -1.34
CA VAL A 286 9.39 -0.57 -0.51
C VAL A 286 8.16 -0.90 0.31
N TRP A 287 7.80 -2.18 0.37
CA TRP A 287 6.68 -2.61 1.19
C TRP A 287 6.94 -3.96 1.85
N PHE A 288 6.29 -4.20 2.97
CA PHE A 288 6.35 -5.46 3.70
C PHE A 288 5.28 -5.52 4.80
N HIS A 289 5.14 -6.70 5.38
CA HIS A 289 4.28 -6.92 6.54
C HIS A 289 5.14 -6.83 7.80
N PRO A 290 4.77 -6.09 8.85
CA PRO A 290 5.44 -6.14 10.15
C PRO A 290 5.60 -7.56 10.69
N GLU A 291 4.63 -8.43 10.42
CA GLU A 291 4.62 -9.87 10.71
C GLU A 291 5.83 -10.61 10.11
N ASN A 292 6.38 -10.13 9.01
CA ASN A 292 7.54 -10.74 8.37
C ASN A 292 8.80 -10.72 9.23
N LEU A 293 8.86 -9.84 10.20
CA LEU A 293 9.99 -9.72 11.12
C LEU A 293 10.02 -10.85 12.16
N TYR A 294 8.88 -11.49 12.44
CA TYR A 294 8.76 -12.51 13.50
C TYR A 294 9.67 -13.72 13.30
N ALA A 295 9.65 -14.33 12.10
CA ALA A 295 10.27 -15.63 11.87
C ALA A 295 11.80 -15.65 12.05
N GLU A 296 12.46 -14.56 11.73
CA GLU A 296 13.93 -14.43 11.79
C GLU A 296 14.33 -13.19 12.61
N TRP A 297 13.51 -12.85 13.61
CA TRP A 297 13.83 -11.78 14.55
C TRP A 297 14.96 -12.23 15.52
N PRO A 298 15.97 -11.37 15.81
CA PRO A 298 16.11 -9.97 15.40
C PRO A 298 16.84 -9.74 14.06
N ARG A 299 17.17 -10.79 13.34
CA ARG A 299 18.02 -10.74 12.14
C ARG A 299 17.41 -9.89 11.02
N LEU A 300 16.13 -10.14 10.65
CA LEU A 300 15.47 -9.39 9.60
C LEU A 300 15.17 -7.95 10.04
N GLU A 301 14.87 -7.74 11.31
CA GLU A 301 14.75 -6.40 11.89
C GLU A 301 16.02 -5.58 11.67
N ASN A 302 17.21 -6.15 11.90
CA ASN A 302 18.48 -5.47 11.68
C ASN A 302 18.70 -5.05 10.23
N VAL A 303 18.21 -5.83 9.25
CA VAL A 303 18.26 -5.44 7.83
C VAL A 303 17.36 -4.23 7.57
N VAL A 304 16.15 -4.23 8.14
CA VAL A 304 15.19 -3.13 8.02
C VAL A 304 15.71 -1.89 8.73
N ALA A 305 16.19 -2.01 9.97
CA ALA A 305 16.74 -0.89 10.74
C ALA A 305 17.87 -0.19 9.99
N ARG A 306 18.85 -0.93 9.46
CA ARG A 306 19.94 -0.36 8.66
C ARG A 306 19.45 0.32 7.39
N PHE A 307 18.46 -0.24 6.72
CA PHE A 307 17.85 0.41 5.56
C PHE A 307 17.18 1.74 5.95
N LEU A 308 16.46 1.79 7.06
CA LEU A 308 15.80 3.00 7.56
C LEU A 308 16.82 4.06 8.01
N GLU A 309 17.92 3.66 8.65
CA GLU A 309 19.03 4.54 9.01
C GLU A 309 19.65 5.20 7.77
N GLU A 310 20.01 4.41 6.76
CA GLU A 310 20.59 4.91 5.50
C GLU A 310 19.60 5.81 4.74
N LEU A 311 18.31 5.46 4.73
CA LEU A 311 17.28 6.32 4.14
C LEU A 311 17.13 7.64 4.90
N GLY A 312 17.11 7.58 6.25
CA GLY A 312 17.05 8.77 7.10
C GLY A 312 18.22 9.73 6.86
N GLU A 313 19.43 9.20 6.67
CA GLU A 313 20.60 10.02 6.30
C GLU A 313 20.42 10.69 4.94
N LEU A 314 19.94 9.96 3.93
CA LEU A 314 19.70 10.53 2.60
C LEU A 314 18.62 11.62 2.62
N VAL A 315 17.58 11.44 3.46
CA VAL A 315 16.50 12.43 3.64
C VAL A 315 17.05 13.68 4.33
N ARG A 316 17.78 13.53 5.45
CA ARG A 316 18.39 14.67 6.16
C ARG A 316 19.37 15.47 5.28
N ASN A 317 20.07 14.80 4.38
CA ASN A 317 20.99 15.42 3.42
C ASN A 317 20.28 15.98 2.18
N GLY A 318 18.94 15.94 2.11
CA GLY A 318 18.16 16.46 0.97
C GLY A 318 18.35 15.68 -0.34
N GLN A 319 18.92 14.48 -0.31
CA GLN A 319 19.23 13.69 -1.50
C GLN A 319 18.04 12.89 -2.01
N VAL A 320 17.12 12.50 -1.12
CA VAL A 320 15.85 11.86 -1.44
C VAL A 320 14.74 12.43 -0.55
N ARG A 321 13.49 12.23 -0.95
CA ARG A 321 12.32 12.49 -0.10
C ARG A 321 11.73 11.16 0.36
N CYS A 322 11.33 11.08 1.62
CA CYS A 322 10.46 10.02 2.10
C CYS A 322 9.03 10.56 2.15
N MET A 323 8.09 9.90 1.49
CA MET A 323 6.70 10.32 1.41
C MET A 323 5.78 9.13 1.69
N THR A 324 4.61 9.40 2.28
CA THR A 324 3.54 8.41 2.33
C THR A 324 2.88 8.26 0.95
N MET A 325 2.07 7.21 0.76
CA MET A 325 1.31 7.02 -0.48
C MET A 325 0.35 8.17 -0.74
N GLY A 326 -0.34 8.64 0.30
CA GLY A 326 -1.28 9.78 0.21
C GLY A 326 -0.58 11.09 -0.15
N GLN A 327 0.58 11.37 0.45
CA GLN A 327 1.38 12.54 0.10
C GLN A 327 1.86 12.50 -1.35
N LEU A 328 2.31 11.32 -1.81
CA LEU A 328 2.73 11.12 -3.20
C LEU A 328 1.55 11.31 -4.17
N ALA A 329 0.38 10.73 -3.83
CA ALA A 329 -0.83 10.86 -4.64
C ALA A 329 -1.30 12.31 -4.74
N SER A 330 -1.34 13.04 -3.64
CA SER A 330 -1.72 14.47 -3.60
C SER A 330 -0.78 15.32 -4.46
N LYS A 331 0.54 15.06 -4.37
CA LYS A 331 1.54 15.73 -5.21
C LYS A 331 1.34 15.41 -6.69
N PHE A 332 1.06 14.15 -7.02
CA PHE A 332 0.82 13.72 -8.41
C PHE A 332 -0.42 14.41 -9.01
N LEU A 333 -1.53 14.48 -8.26
CA LEU A 333 -2.77 15.14 -8.68
C LEU A 333 -2.58 16.66 -8.83
N GLY A 334 -1.91 17.31 -7.88
CA GLY A 334 -1.60 18.75 -7.96
C GLY A 334 -0.77 19.11 -9.19
N ASN A 335 0.21 18.30 -9.54
CA ASN A 335 1.00 18.48 -10.76
C ASN A 335 0.19 18.24 -12.05
N SER A 336 -0.82 17.36 -12.02
CA SER A 336 -1.69 17.08 -13.18
C SER A 336 -2.62 18.26 -13.48
N VAL A 337 -3.23 18.87 -12.47
CA VAL A 337 -4.10 20.05 -12.61
C VAL A 337 -3.34 21.22 -13.23
N ASN A 338 -2.10 21.48 -12.77
CA ASN A 338 -1.27 22.56 -13.31
C ASN A 338 -0.85 22.34 -14.77
N ARG A 339 -0.78 21.09 -15.23
CA ARG A 339 -0.49 20.78 -16.65
C ARG A 339 -1.68 21.09 -17.56
N ASP A 340 -2.88 20.73 -17.14
CA ASP A 340 -4.10 20.96 -17.93
C ASP A 340 -4.38 22.45 -18.06
N CYS A 341 -4.10 23.26 -17.02
CA CYS A 341 -4.20 24.71 -17.07
C CYS A 341 -3.16 25.35 -18.02
N ASN A 342 -1.96 24.78 -18.13
CA ASN A 342 -0.91 25.31 -19.02
C ASN A 342 -0.97 24.80 -20.47
N SER A 343 -1.77 23.78 -20.74
CA SER A 343 -1.95 23.19 -22.08
C SER A 343 -3.16 23.71 -22.84
N SER A 344 -3.99 24.56 -22.23
CA SER A 344 -5.13 25.20 -22.92
C SER A 344 -4.62 26.42 -23.71
N PRO A 345 -4.78 26.49 -25.05
CA PRO A 345 -4.44 27.69 -25.80
C PRO A 345 -5.39 28.81 -25.38
N ALA A 346 -4.80 29.95 -25.06
CA ALA A 346 -5.48 31.17 -24.67
C ALA A 346 -6.61 31.55 -25.62
N SER A 347 -7.85 31.32 -25.25
CA SER A 347 -9.03 31.98 -25.73
C SER A 347 -10.17 31.85 -24.71
N ALA A 348 -10.07 32.62 -23.64
CA ALA A 348 -11.22 32.98 -22.82
C ALA A 348 -11.01 34.39 -22.31
N VAL A 349 -11.84 35.26 -22.83
CA VAL A 349 -12.01 36.66 -22.49
C VAL A 349 -12.08 36.83 -20.97
N CYS A 350 -11.20 37.65 -20.43
CA CYS A 350 -11.34 38.19 -19.08
C CYS A 350 -12.62 39.02 -19.04
N VAL A 351 -13.61 38.54 -18.31
CA VAL A 351 -14.72 39.38 -17.83
C VAL A 351 -14.24 40.02 -16.55
N ASP A 352 -13.95 41.31 -16.67
CA ASP A 352 -13.60 42.25 -15.59
C ASP A 352 -14.79 42.38 -14.64
N SER A 353 -14.68 41.85 -13.45
CA SER A 353 -15.65 42.09 -12.35
C SER A 353 -15.11 43.16 -11.43
N THR A 354 -15.42 44.40 -11.76
CA THR A 354 -15.33 45.52 -10.83
C THR A 354 -16.34 45.36 -9.69
N PRO A 355 -15.99 45.67 -8.44
CA PRO A 355 -16.91 45.59 -7.31
C PRO A 355 -17.82 46.82 -7.30
N GLU A 356 -19.14 46.65 -7.39
CA GLU A 356 -20.10 47.65 -7.11
C GLU A 356 -20.15 47.96 -5.60
N ARG A 357 -20.13 49.27 -5.34
CA ARG A 357 -20.20 49.90 -4.02
C ARG A 357 -21.62 49.77 -3.42
N GLU A 358 -21.60 49.60 -2.11
CA GLU A 358 -22.75 49.81 -1.20
C GLU A 358 -23.59 51.03 -1.56
N LEU A 359 -24.89 50.85 -1.54
CA LEU A 359 -25.87 51.92 -1.33
C LEU A 359 -26.85 51.48 -0.27
N THR A 360 -26.64 52.05 0.93
CA THR A 360 -27.58 52.11 2.03
C THR A 360 -28.84 52.86 1.59
N ALA A 361 -30.01 52.28 1.83
CA ALA A 361 -31.25 53.03 2.02
C ALA A 361 -32.13 52.37 3.07
N ARG A 362 -32.39 53.16 4.10
CA ARG A 362 -33.40 52.97 5.16
C ARG A 362 -34.81 52.90 4.53
N PHE A 363 -35.62 51.94 4.98
CA PHE A 363 -36.91 52.18 5.65
C PHE A 363 -37.34 50.90 6.34
#